data_76ba25df0ead9cafa2c3250f1da2e108
#
_entry.id   76ba25df0ead9cafa2c3250f1da2e108
#
_cell.length_a   1.000
_cell.length_b   1.000
_cell.length_c   1.000
_cell.angle_alpha   90.00
_cell.angle_beta   90.00
_cell.angle_gamma   90.00
#
_symmetry.space_group_name_H-M   'P 1'
#
loop_
_entity.id
_entity.type
_entity.pdbx_description
1 polymer ?
#
loop_
_entity_poly.entity_id
_entity_poly.type
_entity_poly.pdbx_seq_one_letter_code
_entity_poly.pdbx_strand_id
1 'polypeptide(L)'
;MSLHPRRKRWTRFALFGAGGTLLAVLAVVAFIAMAQGVAPGGVGVKSLSCSPQPCLDLQDYTMWVSNVTVDAQTVRMSVTFRNSSPATHASPEDLQLVDADKQSSPAIQDVSGCTHWSRTEFSNGAKLGPLTICFRPASTASPLTLRWTPDMGFICCEADLKIK
;
A
#
# COMPACT_ATOMS: atom_id res chain seq x y z
N MET A 1 -22.91 -11.80 72.57
CA MET A 1 -23.43 -11.97 71.21
C MET A 1 -22.79 -10.93 70.30
N SER A 2 -21.85 -11.32 69.53
CA SER A 2 -21.07 -10.41 68.63
C SER A 2 -21.46 -10.69 67.20
N LEU A 3 -22.06 -9.71 66.52
CA LEU A 3 -22.44 -9.78 65.14
C LEU A 3 -21.26 -9.27 64.25
N HIS A 4 -20.61 -10.15 63.54
CA HIS A 4 -19.56 -9.81 62.59
C HIS A 4 -20.17 -9.33 61.23
N PRO A 5 -19.76 -8.21 60.65
CA PRO A 5 -20.24 -7.77 59.35
C PRO A 5 -19.46 -8.47 58.22
N ARG A 6 -20.12 -9.39 57.56
CA ARG A 6 -19.69 -9.98 56.29
C ARG A 6 -20.01 -9.07 55.12
N ARG A 7 -19.32 -7.93 54.97
CA ARG A 7 -19.58 -7.00 53.86
C ARG A 7 -18.33 -6.43 53.21
N LYS A 8 -17.36 -7.27 52.75
CA LYS A 8 -16.19 -6.72 52.04
C LYS A 8 -15.63 -7.56 50.89
N ARG A 9 -16.29 -8.64 50.46
CA ARG A 9 -15.76 -9.48 49.38
C ARG A 9 -16.44 -9.29 48.03
N TRP A 10 -17.61 -8.71 47.96
CA TRP A 10 -18.37 -8.59 46.69
C TRP A 10 -17.93 -7.42 45.81
N THR A 11 -17.35 -6.36 46.34
CA THR A 11 -16.92 -5.19 45.56
C THR A 11 -15.66 -5.43 44.73
N ARG A 12 -14.84 -6.41 45.13
CA ARG A 12 -13.61 -6.73 44.32
C ARG A 12 -13.92 -7.54 43.07
N PHE A 13 -14.92 -8.40 43.09
CA PHE A 13 -15.31 -9.18 41.91
C PHE A 13 -16.07 -8.34 40.87
N ALA A 14 -16.80 -7.32 41.27
CA ALA A 14 -17.48 -6.43 40.34
C ALA A 14 -16.52 -5.54 39.54
N LEU A 15 -15.41 -5.12 40.15
CA LEU A 15 -14.38 -4.31 39.48
C LEU A 15 -13.57 -5.12 38.43
N PHE A 16 -13.30 -6.39 38.71
CA PHE A 16 -12.60 -7.27 37.73
C PHE A 16 -13.51 -7.68 36.59
N GLY A 17 -14.81 -7.85 36.82
CA GLY A 17 -15.77 -8.16 35.76
C GLY A 17 -15.97 -7.00 34.79
N ALA A 18 -16.10 -5.78 35.26
CA ALA A 18 -16.30 -4.60 34.42
C ALA A 18 -15.04 -4.23 33.59
N GLY A 19 -13.84 -4.39 34.16
CA GLY A 19 -12.59 -4.14 33.46
C GLY A 19 -12.31 -5.18 32.36
N GLY A 20 -12.61 -6.44 32.64
CA GLY A 20 -12.41 -7.52 31.66
C GLY A 20 -13.33 -7.43 30.44
N THR A 21 -14.60 -7.06 30.66
CA THR A 21 -15.55 -6.86 29.55
C THR A 21 -15.19 -5.66 28.68
N LEU A 22 -14.72 -4.56 29.27
CA LEU A 22 -14.31 -3.38 28.52
C LEU A 22 -13.10 -3.69 27.59
N LEU A 23 -12.11 -4.41 28.12
CA LEU A 23 -10.94 -4.83 27.32
C LEU A 23 -11.32 -5.80 26.19
N ALA A 24 -12.24 -6.73 26.46
CA ALA A 24 -12.71 -7.65 25.43
C ALA A 24 -13.47 -6.92 24.32
N VAL A 25 -14.31 -5.95 24.64
CA VAL A 25 -15.04 -5.13 23.66
C VAL A 25 -14.07 -4.30 22.84
N LEU A 26 -13.09 -3.67 23.45
CA LEU A 26 -12.07 -2.90 22.72
C LEU A 26 -11.24 -3.79 21.78
N ALA A 27 -10.87 -5.00 22.19
CA ALA A 27 -10.16 -5.95 21.35
C ALA A 27 -11.01 -6.41 20.15
N VAL A 28 -12.30 -6.67 20.36
CA VAL A 28 -13.22 -7.05 19.27
C VAL A 28 -13.43 -5.90 18.30
N VAL A 29 -13.61 -4.68 18.78
CA VAL A 29 -13.76 -3.50 17.92
C VAL A 29 -12.49 -3.25 17.11
N ALA A 30 -11.32 -3.37 17.72
CA ALA A 30 -10.05 -3.26 17.00
C ALA A 30 -9.87 -4.37 15.96
N PHE A 31 -10.28 -5.60 16.27
CA PHE A 31 -10.20 -6.72 15.33
C PHE A 31 -11.18 -6.54 14.15
N ILE A 32 -12.40 -6.08 14.42
CA ILE A 32 -13.39 -5.78 13.36
C ILE A 32 -12.90 -4.63 12.48
N ALA A 33 -12.31 -3.57 13.06
CA ALA A 33 -11.75 -2.46 12.32
C ALA A 33 -10.61 -2.91 11.41
N MET A 34 -9.72 -3.78 11.90
CA MET A 34 -8.65 -4.37 11.07
C MET A 34 -9.20 -5.29 9.96
N ALA A 35 -10.21 -6.09 10.27
CA ALA A 35 -10.84 -6.98 9.29
C ALA A 35 -11.61 -6.22 8.19
N GLN A 36 -12.06 -4.99 8.48
CA GLN A 36 -12.72 -4.11 7.51
C GLN A 36 -11.73 -3.17 6.79
N GLY A 37 -10.43 -3.36 6.97
CA GLY A 37 -9.41 -2.51 6.36
C GLY A 37 -9.35 -1.08 6.93
N VAL A 38 -10.08 -0.83 8.02
CA VAL A 38 -9.98 0.42 8.77
C VAL A 38 -8.86 0.23 9.79
N ALA A 39 -7.63 0.50 9.41
CA ALA A 39 -6.54 0.57 10.38
C ALA A 39 -6.88 1.64 11.42
N PRO A 40 -6.77 1.35 12.74
CA PRO A 40 -6.90 2.38 13.76
C PRO A 40 -5.76 3.38 13.58
N GLY A 41 -6.09 4.59 13.17
CA GLY A 41 -5.14 5.61 12.73
C GLY A 41 -4.82 5.51 11.25
N GLY A 42 -5.82 5.21 10.42
CA GLY A 42 -5.68 5.30 8.97
C GLY A 42 -5.11 6.66 8.60
N VAL A 43 -3.80 6.76 8.59
CA VAL A 43 -3.09 7.80 7.88
C VAL A 43 -3.47 7.53 6.44
N GLY A 44 -4.56 8.14 6.00
CA GLY A 44 -4.90 8.15 4.60
C GLY A 44 -3.63 8.57 3.90
N VAL A 45 -3.11 7.69 3.06
CA VAL A 45 -1.93 8.00 2.26
C VAL A 45 -2.33 9.23 1.47
N LYS A 46 -1.91 10.39 1.93
CA LYS A 46 -2.01 11.61 1.15
C LYS A 46 -1.07 11.40 -0.01
N SER A 47 -1.63 11.07 -1.16
CA SER A 47 -0.90 11.27 -2.40
C SER A 47 -0.65 12.77 -2.48
N LEU A 48 0.55 13.18 -2.13
CA LEU A 48 0.97 14.57 -2.30
C LEU A 48 0.97 14.87 -3.79
N SER A 49 0.54 16.07 -4.13
CA SER A 49 0.59 16.52 -5.52
C SER A 49 2.06 16.57 -5.94
N CYS A 50 2.46 15.68 -6.80
CA CYS A 50 3.80 15.66 -7.38
C CYS A 50 3.79 16.25 -8.80
N SER A 51 4.96 16.63 -9.30
CA SER A 51 5.14 17.22 -10.63
C SER A 51 6.45 16.70 -11.25
N PRO A 52 6.52 16.51 -12.59
CA PRO A 52 5.41 16.59 -13.56
C PRO A 52 4.45 15.39 -13.45
N GLN A 53 3.21 15.60 -13.90
CA GLN A 53 2.21 14.53 -14.00
C GLN A 53 2.44 13.68 -15.29
N PRO A 54 2.03 12.40 -15.30
CA PRO A 54 1.47 11.62 -14.19
C PRO A 54 2.52 11.14 -13.19
N CYS A 55 2.25 11.29 -11.91
CA CYS A 55 3.11 10.84 -10.82
C CYS A 55 2.31 10.49 -9.56
N LEU A 56 2.90 9.69 -8.69
CA LEU A 56 2.44 9.38 -7.33
C LEU A 56 3.53 9.72 -6.33
N ASP A 57 3.15 10.27 -5.20
CA ASP A 57 4.02 10.43 -4.04
C ASP A 57 3.39 9.73 -2.84
N LEU A 58 4.11 8.77 -2.29
CA LEU A 58 3.73 7.97 -1.13
C LEU A 58 4.77 8.18 -0.03
N GLN A 59 4.49 9.10 0.90
CA GLN A 59 5.37 9.39 2.04
C GLN A 59 6.81 9.72 1.62
N ASP A 60 6.96 10.67 0.70
CA ASP A 60 8.26 11.09 0.14
C ASP A 60 8.97 10.03 -0.73
N TYR A 61 8.27 8.96 -1.09
CA TYR A 61 8.70 8.05 -2.13
C TYR A 61 7.88 8.34 -3.39
N THR A 62 8.53 8.94 -4.38
CA THR A 62 7.85 9.46 -5.57
C THR A 62 8.11 8.56 -6.77
N MET A 63 7.07 8.28 -7.53
CA MET A 63 7.13 7.59 -8.82
C MET A 63 6.59 8.51 -9.92
N TRP A 64 7.34 8.68 -11.00
CA TRP A 64 6.90 9.36 -12.22
C TRP A 64 6.73 8.36 -13.35
N VAL A 65 5.69 8.57 -14.14
CA VAL A 65 5.39 7.77 -15.32
C VAL A 65 5.38 8.66 -16.55
N SER A 66 5.99 8.18 -17.63
CA SER A 66 6.04 8.89 -18.91
C SER A 66 6.07 7.89 -20.07
N ASN A 67 5.93 8.41 -21.31
CA ASN A 67 6.07 7.64 -22.54
C ASN A 67 5.20 6.37 -22.56
N VAL A 68 3.95 6.49 -22.14
CA VAL A 68 3.01 5.36 -22.18
C VAL A 68 2.67 5.03 -23.63
N THR A 69 2.99 3.82 -24.04
CA THR A 69 2.67 3.27 -25.37
C THR A 69 1.85 2.00 -25.19
N VAL A 70 0.86 1.83 -26.05
CA VAL A 70 -0.03 0.68 -26.06
C VAL A 70 0.04 0.03 -27.42
N ASP A 71 0.66 -1.12 -27.48
CA ASP A 71 0.62 -2.02 -28.63
C ASP A 71 -0.51 -3.05 -28.44
N ALA A 72 -0.79 -3.87 -29.46
CA ALA A 72 -1.95 -4.78 -29.48
C ALA A 72 -2.19 -5.56 -28.16
N GLN A 73 -1.12 -5.98 -27.47
CA GLN A 73 -1.23 -6.76 -26.22
C GLN A 73 -0.22 -6.33 -25.16
N THR A 74 0.52 -5.26 -25.39
CA THR A 74 1.57 -4.84 -24.49
C THR A 74 1.43 -3.35 -24.19
N VAL A 75 1.50 -3.02 -22.93
CA VAL A 75 1.59 -1.64 -22.44
C VAL A 75 3.02 -1.42 -21.97
N ARG A 76 3.68 -0.40 -22.51
CA ARG A 76 5.04 0.01 -22.12
C ARG A 76 5.00 1.42 -21.57
N MET A 77 5.78 1.68 -20.56
CA MET A 77 5.92 3.02 -19.98
C MET A 77 7.31 3.20 -19.39
N SER A 78 7.74 4.44 -19.32
CA SER A 78 8.95 4.82 -18.63
C SER A 78 8.62 5.20 -17.21
N VAL A 79 9.25 4.56 -16.22
CA VAL A 79 9.02 4.80 -14.79
C VAL A 79 10.33 5.24 -14.15
N THR A 80 10.26 6.26 -13.31
CA THR A 80 11.37 6.76 -12.51
C THR A 80 10.92 6.84 -11.05
N PHE A 81 11.75 6.34 -10.15
CA PHE A 81 11.53 6.43 -8.70
C PHE A 81 12.55 7.36 -8.05
N ARG A 82 12.13 8.07 -7.02
CA ARG A 82 12.98 8.83 -6.13
C ARG A 82 12.55 8.58 -4.68
N ASN A 83 13.52 8.25 -3.84
CA ASN A 83 13.30 8.12 -2.42
C ASN A 83 13.80 9.37 -1.70
N SER A 84 12.90 10.07 -1.02
CA SER A 84 13.23 11.16 -0.08
C SER A 84 12.84 10.80 1.35
N SER A 85 12.38 9.56 1.55
CA SER A 85 11.96 8.97 2.82
C SER A 85 13.09 8.18 3.50
N PRO A 86 12.89 7.63 4.71
CA PRO A 86 13.73 6.58 5.27
C PRO A 86 13.84 5.36 4.36
N ALA A 87 14.79 4.47 4.64
CA ALA A 87 15.10 3.31 3.80
C ALA A 87 13.86 2.55 3.31
N THR A 88 13.80 2.31 2.01
CA THR A 88 12.79 1.51 1.32
C THR A 88 13.46 0.77 0.16
N HIS A 89 12.69 0.01 -0.60
CA HIS A 89 13.19 -0.61 -1.82
C HIS A 89 12.16 -0.50 -2.96
N ALA A 90 12.62 -0.70 -4.18
CA ALA A 90 11.81 -0.84 -5.37
C ALA A 90 11.97 -2.23 -5.96
N SER A 91 10.86 -2.82 -6.35
CA SER A 91 10.80 -4.15 -6.96
C SER A 91 9.84 -4.14 -8.15
N PRO A 92 10.09 -4.91 -9.22
CA PRO A 92 9.11 -5.08 -10.28
C PRO A 92 7.79 -5.65 -9.78
N GLU A 93 7.80 -6.38 -8.68
CA GLU A 93 6.61 -6.96 -8.03
C GLU A 93 5.71 -5.89 -7.39
N ASP A 94 6.26 -4.72 -7.10
CA ASP A 94 5.52 -3.60 -6.53
C ASP A 94 4.54 -2.96 -7.54
N LEU A 95 4.69 -3.27 -8.83
CA LEU A 95 3.91 -2.68 -9.91
C LEU A 95 2.98 -3.67 -10.56
N GLN A 96 1.71 -3.28 -10.70
CA GLN A 96 0.70 -4.01 -11.45
C GLN A 96 -0.07 -3.07 -12.36
N LEU A 97 -0.43 -3.53 -13.54
CA LEU A 97 -1.35 -2.82 -14.42
C LEU A 97 -2.76 -3.38 -14.22
N VAL A 98 -3.69 -2.51 -13.89
CA VAL A 98 -5.12 -2.82 -13.75
C VAL A 98 -5.84 -2.33 -15.00
N ASP A 99 -6.50 -3.23 -15.69
CA ASP A 99 -7.26 -2.93 -16.92
C ASP A 99 -8.70 -2.47 -16.64
N ALA A 100 -9.44 -2.20 -17.71
CA ALA A 100 -10.83 -1.76 -17.63
C ALA A 100 -11.77 -2.77 -16.94
N ASP A 101 -11.44 -4.06 -17.00
CA ASP A 101 -12.19 -5.16 -16.39
C ASP A 101 -11.71 -5.46 -14.95
N LYS A 102 -10.85 -4.59 -14.41
CA LYS A 102 -10.22 -4.69 -13.08
C LYS A 102 -9.34 -5.93 -12.91
N GLN A 103 -8.82 -6.48 -14.02
CA GLN A 103 -7.84 -7.54 -13.99
C GLN A 103 -6.45 -6.94 -13.77
N SER A 104 -5.72 -7.47 -12.80
CA SER A 104 -4.34 -7.06 -12.52
C SER A 104 -3.35 -7.92 -13.31
N SER A 105 -2.36 -7.28 -13.90
CA SER A 105 -1.26 -7.93 -14.61
C SER A 105 0.06 -7.46 -14.04
N PRO A 106 0.96 -8.37 -13.65
CA PRO A 106 2.28 -8.01 -13.14
C PRO A 106 3.18 -7.43 -14.23
N ALA A 107 4.23 -6.73 -13.81
CA ALA A 107 5.29 -6.30 -14.72
C ALA A 107 6.00 -7.53 -15.33
N ILE A 108 6.22 -7.49 -16.64
CA ILE A 108 6.98 -8.52 -17.36
C ILE A 108 8.37 -8.00 -17.67
N GLN A 109 9.39 -8.84 -17.49
CA GLN A 109 10.78 -8.42 -17.60
C GLN A 109 11.55 -9.06 -18.77
N ASP A 110 11.22 -10.29 -19.13
CA ASP A 110 11.97 -11.06 -20.12
C ASP A 110 11.45 -10.85 -21.56
N VAL A 111 11.18 -9.59 -21.89
CA VAL A 111 10.69 -9.18 -23.20
C VAL A 111 11.60 -8.10 -23.77
N SER A 112 11.92 -8.21 -25.05
CA SER A 112 12.75 -7.22 -25.74
C SER A 112 12.19 -5.81 -25.61
N GLY A 113 13.05 -4.86 -25.20
CA GLY A 113 12.69 -3.47 -24.98
C GLY A 113 12.08 -3.18 -23.61
N CYS A 114 12.02 -4.17 -22.70
CA CYS A 114 11.63 -3.98 -21.31
C CYS A 114 12.88 -4.05 -20.42
N THR A 115 12.93 -3.20 -19.41
CA THR A 115 14.07 -3.21 -18.49
C THR A 115 13.95 -4.39 -17.53
N HIS A 116 14.98 -5.23 -17.49
CA HIS A 116 15.13 -6.21 -16.43
C HIS A 116 15.70 -5.54 -15.20
N TRP A 117 15.02 -5.62 -14.07
CA TRP A 117 15.52 -5.14 -12.79
C TRP A 117 15.17 -6.15 -11.68
N SER A 118 15.98 -6.21 -10.66
CA SER A 118 15.70 -6.96 -9.43
C SER A 118 15.33 -5.99 -8.32
N ARG A 119 14.83 -6.52 -7.20
CA ARG A 119 14.62 -5.75 -5.99
C ARG A 119 15.88 -4.96 -5.64
N THR A 120 15.74 -3.68 -5.48
CA THR A 120 16.85 -2.76 -5.21
C THR A 120 16.53 -1.95 -3.95
N GLU A 121 17.46 -1.92 -3.01
CA GLU A 121 17.36 -1.06 -1.84
C GLU A 121 17.57 0.40 -2.23
N PHE A 122 16.77 1.27 -1.63
CA PHE A 122 16.79 2.70 -1.86
C PHE A 122 17.13 3.44 -0.58
N SER A 123 18.26 4.10 -0.55
CA SER A 123 18.59 5.07 0.50
C SER A 123 17.91 6.42 0.24
N ASN A 124 17.82 7.24 1.27
CA ASN A 124 17.37 8.62 1.13
C ASN A 124 18.18 9.38 0.06
N GLY A 125 17.48 10.07 -0.82
CA GLY A 125 18.07 10.80 -1.94
C GLY A 125 18.32 9.95 -3.20
N ALA A 126 18.20 8.62 -3.12
CA ALA A 126 18.43 7.74 -4.25
C ALA A 126 17.38 7.92 -5.35
N LYS A 127 17.80 7.69 -6.59
CA LYS A 127 16.95 7.72 -7.79
C LYS A 127 17.18 6.45 -8.62
N LEU A 128 16.10 5.84 -9.08
CA LEU A 128 16.12 4.69 -9.98
C LEU A 128 15.36 5.03 -11.27
N GLY A 129 15.94 4.73 -12.38
CA GLY A 129 15.32 4.96 -13.68
C GLY A 129 15.94 6.11 -14.48
N PRO A 130 15.37 6.39 -15.65
CA PRO A 130 14.13 5.81 -16.18
C PRO A 130 14.26 4.33 -16.56
N LEU A 131 13.26 3.52 -16.16
CA LEU A 131 13.12 2.12 -16.48
C LEU A 131 11.97 1.93 -17.48
N THR A 132 12.15 1.15 -18.53
CA THR A 132 11.06 0.77 -19.42
C THR A 132 10.31 -0.42 -18.82
N ILE A 133 9.16 -0.17 -18.24
CA ILE A 133 8.32 -1.19 -17.63
C ILE A 133 7.27 -1.65 -18.63
N CYS A 134 7.03 -2.94 -18.67
CA CYS A 134 6.11 -3.56 -19.61
C CYS A 134 5.07 -4.40 -18.86
N PHE A 135 3.87 -4.43 -19.43
CA PHE A 135 2.75 -5.23 -18.93
C PHE A 135 2.05 -5.91 -20.10
N ARG A 136 1.41 -7.03 -19.83
CA ARG A 136 0.53 -7.72 -20.79
C ARG A 136 -0.85 -7.90 -20.15
N PRO A 137 -1.68 -6.84 -20.15
CA PRO A 137 -3.03 -6.91 -19.60
C PRO A 137 -3.94 -7.80 -20.47
N ALA A 138 -5.02 -8.28 -19.90
CA ALA A 138 -6.07 -9.00 -20.65
C ALA A 138 -6.78 -8.07 -21.64
N SER A 139 -6.91 -6.78 -21.29
CA SER A 139 -7.47 -5.74 -22.15
C SER A 139 -6.59 -4.50 -22.17
N THR A 140 -6.39 -3.90 -23.34
CA THR A 140 -5.71 -2.62 -23.51
C THR A 140 -6.65 -1.45 -23.66
N ALA A 141 -7.96 -1.68 -23.45
CA ALA A 141 -8.98 -0.64 -23.44
C ALA A 141 -8.83 0.28 -22.22
N SER A 142 -9.20 1.55 -22.40
CA SER A 142 -9.26 2.48 -21.28
C SER A 142 -10.47 2.20 -20.36
N PRO A 143 -10.36 2.45 -19.05
CA PRO A 143 -9.20 3.03 -18.36
C PRO A 143 -8.10 2.01 -18.09
N LEU A 144 -6.84 2.48 -18.13
CA LEU A 144 -5.67 1.73 -17.65
C LEU A 144 -5.12 2.43 -16.42
N THR A 145 -4.88 1.67 -15.37
CA THR A 145 -4.42 2.18 -14.08
C THR A 145 -3.17 1.43 -13.66
N LEU A 146 -2.11 2.17 -13.36
CA LEU A 146 -0.91 1.61 -12.74
C LEU A 146 -1.12 1.58 -11.24
N ARG A 147 -1.10 0.39 -10.68
CA ARG A 147 -1.16 0.15 -9.23
C ARG A 147 0.25 -0.03 -8.70
N TRP A 148 0.55 0.69 -7.65
CA TRP A 148 1.85 0.64 -6.99
C TRP A 148 1.69 0.30 -5.51
N THR A 149 2.37 -0.77 -5.07
CA THR A 149 2.33 -1.28 -3.70
C THR A 149 3.76 -1.40 -3.18
N PRO A 150 4.45 -0.29 -2.90
CA PRO A 150 5.84 -0.33 -2.46
C PRO A 150 5.96 -0.96 -1.09
N ASP A 151 6.97 -1.79 -0.90
CA ASP A 151 7.35 -2.29 0.41
C ASP A 151 8.19 -1.24 1.15
N MET A 152 7.56 -0.54 2.05
CA MET A 152 8.17 0.50 2.87
C MET A 152 8.53 0.00 4.29
N GLY A 153 8.55 -1.31 4.50
CA GLY A 153 8.87 -1.94 5.78
C GLY A 153 7.74 -1.93 6.81
N PHE A 154 6.56 -1.37 6.47
CA PHE A 154 5.34 -1.38 7.28
C PHE A 154 4.16 -1.77 6.40
N ILE A 155 3.04 -2.14 7.01
CA ILE A 155 1.77 -2.33 6.30
C ILE A 155 1.37 -0.98 5.70
N CYS A 156 1.74 -0.77 4.47
CA CYS A 156 1.49 0.48 3.78
C CYS A 156 1.27 0.26 2.30
N CYS A 157 0.55 0.98 1.83
CA CYS A 157 0.41 1.92 0.74
C CYS A 157 0.21 1.21 -0.57
N GLU A 158 -1.02 1.00 -0.91
CA GLU A 158 -1.42 0.79 -2.29
C GLU A 158 -1.92 2.13 -2.85
N ALA A 159 -1.47 2.52 -4.02
CA ALA A 159 -1.96 3.69 -4.72
C ALA A 159 -2.11 3.42 -6.21
N ASP A 160 -3.16 3.98 -6.77
CA ASP A 160 -3.55 3.84 -8.15
C ASP A 160 -3.29 5.13 -8.93
N LEU A 161 -2.58 5.02 -10.05
CA LEU A 161 -2.31 6.10 -10.98
C LEU A 161 -2.99 5.81 -12.31
N LYS A 162 -3.97 6.63 -12.67
CA LYS A 162 -4.59 6.53 -14.00
C LYS A 162 -3.60 6.99 -15.06
N ILE A 163 -3.28 6.12 -16.02
CA ILE A 163 -2.29 6.37 -17.07
C ILE A 163 -2.91 6.52 -18.46
N LYS A 164 -4.15 6.05 -18.64
CA LYS A 164 -4.91 6.19 -19.87
C LYS A 164 -6.42 6.15 -19.63
#